data_3a416392654e675c54abbfed5e1c88eb
#
_entry.id   3a416392654e675c54abbfed5e1c88eb
#
_cell.length_a   1.000
_cell.length_b   1.000
_cell.length_c   1.000
_cell.angle_alpha   90.00
_cell.angle_beta   90.00
_cell.angle_gamma   90.00
#
_symmetry.space_group_name_H-M   'P 1'
#
loop_
_entity.id
_entity.type
_entity.pdbx_description
1 polymer ?
#
loop_
_entity_poly.entity_id
_entity_poly.type
_entity_poly.pdbx_seq_one_letter_code
_entity_poly.pdbx_strand_id
1 'polypeptide(L)'
;MKTDDFDYNLPEELIAQTPLKDRSSSRLMVMDKKTGEIEHKHFYNIIDYLNPGDALVINDSKVIPARIIGVKEETGAVIELLLLNDHGLDVWECLAKPQKRLKEGTVISFGDGLLKAEVLEIKEEGITLVKLIYEGILLELLEKLGTMPLPPYIHEKLENQSRYQTVYAKDYGSAAAPTAGLHFTPELLKQIEDKGVHIVRITLHVGLGTFRPVNVEDVTKHVMHTEHYVISKEAADTLNKVKESGHDIIAVGTTSVRTLETNLSRHDKFTPEVSSTNIFIYPGFKFKAIDHLITNFHLPKSTLIMLVSALSTKENILNAYNIAVQEKYRFFSFGDAMYIK
;
A
#
# COMPACT_ATOMS: atom_id res chain seq x y z
N MET A 1 -3.74 25.07 -4.23
CA MET A 1 -3.86 23.90 -5.13
C MET A 1 -5.11 23.16 -4.71
N LYS A 2 -6.01 22.89 -5.64
CA LYS A 2 -7.30 22.25 -5.35
C LYS A 2 -7.22 20.74 -5.57
N THR A 3 -8.00 20.00 -4.82
CA THR A 3 -8.16 18.54 -5.02
C THR A 3 -8.68 18.23 -6.42
N ASP A 4 -9.58 19.04 -6.94
CA ASP A 4 -10.12 18.93 -8.31
C ASP A 4 -9.06 19.12 -9.42
N ASP A 5 -7.94 19.75 -9.13
CA ASP A 5 -6.82 19.86 -10.07
C ASP A 5 -6.20 18.51 -10.46
N PHE A 6 -6.51 17.44 -9.69
CA PHE A 6 -6.05 16.07 -9.89
C PHE A 6 -7.16 15.12 -10.34
N ASP A 7 -8.21 15.68 -10.91
CA ASP A 7 -9.31 14.91 -11.48
C ASP A 7 -9.00 14.46 -12.91
N TYR A 8 -9.48 13.29 -13.28
CA TYR A 8 -9.50 12.79 -14.64
C TYR A 8 -10.66 11.81 -14.81
N ASN A 9 -11.12 11.62 -16.03
CA ASN A 9 -12.22 10.69 -16.29
C ASN A 9 -11.71 9.25 -16.31
N LEU A 10 -12.08 8.46 -15.30
CA LEU A 10 -11.76 7.03 -15.22
C LEU A 10 -13.04 6.20 -15.40
N PRO A 11 -13.19 5.48 -16.53
CA PRO A 11 -14.26 4.51 -16.70
C PRO A 11 -14.16 3.37 -15.69
N GLU A 12 -15.27 3.01 -15.07
CA GLU A 12 -15.32 2.00 -14.00
C GLU A 12 -14.84 0.62 -14.49
N GLU A 13 -15.10 0.28 -15.74
CA GLU A 13 -14.67 -0.97 -16.38
C GLU A 13 -13.16 -1.13 -16.48
N LEU A 14 -12.37 -0.05 -16.34
CA LEU A 14 -10.91 -0.12 -16.32
C LEU A 14 -10.35 -0.45 -14.92
N ILE A 15 -11.18 -0.41 -13.88
CA ILE A 15 -10.78 -0.78 -12.53
C ILE A 15 -10.67 -2.31 -12.45
N ALA A 16 -9.45 -2.80 -12.32
CA ALA A 16 -9.19 -4.24 -12.31
C ALA A 16 -9.77 -4.94 -11.09
N GLN A 17 -10.67 -5.88 -11.31
CA GLN A 17 -11.31 -6.65 -10.23
C GLN A 17 -10.53 -7.91 -9.85
N THR A 18 -9.76 -8.47 -10.78
CA THR A 18 -9.00 -9.71 -10.59
C THR A 18 -7.56 -9.56 -11.07
N PRO A 19 -6.59 -10.25 -10.43
CA PRO A 19 -5.21 -10.25 -10.90
C PRO A 19 -5.06 -11.05 -12.19
N LEU A 20 -4.08 -10.68 -13.02
CA LEU A 20 -3.67 -11.49 -14.17
C LEU A 20 -3.10 -12.83 -13.70
N LYS A 21 -3.20 -13.88 -14.50
CA LYS A 21 -2.66 -15.21 -14.18
C LYS A 21 -1.14 -15.13 -13.94
N ASP A 22 -0.42 -14.51 -14.85
CA ASP A 22 1.00 -14.19 -14.70
C ASP A 22 1.14 -12.71 -14.24
N ARG A 23 1.77 -12.50 -13.08
CA ARG A 23 1.95 -11.18 -12.47
C ARG A 23 2.76 -10.23 -13.35
N SER A 24 3.86 -10.73 -13.93
CA SER A 24 4.80 -9.94 -14.72
C SER A 24 4.33 -9.63 -16.13
N SER A 25 3.24 -10.26 -16.58
CA SER A 25 2.64 -9.99 -17.90
C SER A 25 1.74 -8.74 -17.92
N SER A 26 1.53 -8.05 -16.80
CA SER A 26 0.84 -6.76 -16.77
C SER A 26 1.56 -5.76 -17.69
N ARG A 27 0.79 -4.79 -18.21
CA ARG A 27 1.40 -3.72 -19.01
C ARG A 27 2.21 -2.79 -18.11
N LEU A 28 3.23 -2.20 -18.69
CA LEU A 28 4.08 -1.19 -18.04
C LEU A 28 4.10 0.06 -18.91
N MET A 29 3.62 1.17 -18.37
CA MET A 29 3.83 2.48 -18.96
C MET A 29 5.13 3.06 -18.41
N VAL A 30 6.12 3.27 -19.24
CA VAL A 30 7.37 3.94 -18.87
C VAL A 30 7.25 5.41 -19.26
N MET A 31 7.42 6.30 -18.31
CA MET A 31 7.35 7.74 -18.53
C MET A 31 8.64 8.44 -18.08
N ASP A 32 9.22 9.24 -18.95
CA ASP A 32 10.28 10.17 -18.56
C ASP A 32 9.69 11.32 -17.72
N LYS A 33 10.16 11.48 -16.48
CA LYS A 33 9.61 12.47 -15.54
C LYS A 33 9.85 13.93 -15.95
N LYS A 34 10.84 14.18 -16.81
CA LYS A 34 11.19 15.55 -17.26
C LYS A 34 10.43 15.92 -18.52
N THR A 35 10.39 15.04 -19.51
CA THR A 35 9.80 15.30 -20.82
C THR A 35 8.34 14.91 -20.92
N GLY A 36 7.89 13.94 -20.10
CA GLY A 36 6.56 13.32 -20.22
C GLY A 36 6.44 12.31 -21.36
N GLU A 37 7.55 11.96 -22.03
CA GLU A 37 7.57 10.94 -23.09
C GLU A 37 7.18 9.58 -22.53
N ILE A 38 6.38 8.82 -23.29
CA ILE A 38 5.78 7.56 -22.86
C ILE A 38 6.20 6.44 -23.81
N GLU A 39 6.57 5.31 -23.18
CA GLU A 39 6.77 4.02 -23.86
C GLU A 39 5.78 3.00 -23.27
N HIS A 40 5.26 2.10 -24.12
CA HIS A 40 4.40 0.99 -23.71
C HIS A 40 5.16 -0.32 -23.74
N LYS A 41 5.23 -1.00 -22.60
CA LYS A 41 5.97 -2.24 -22.36
C LYS A 41 5.10 -3.23 -21.58
N HIS A 42 5.69 -4.36 -21.20
CA HIS A 42 5.18 -5.27 -20.17
C HIS A 42 6.06 -5.21 -18.94
N PHE A 43 5.53 -5.61 -17.78
CA PHE A 43 6.25 -5.45 -16.52
C PHE A 43 7.56 -6.24 -16.48
N TYR A 44 7.65 -7.40 -17.11
CA TYR A 44 8.90 -8.15 -17.21
C TYR A 44 10.02 -7.38 -17.92
N ASN A 45 9.71 -6.34 -18.70
CA ASN A 45 10.73 -5.46 -19.31
C ASN A 45 11.33 -4.44 -18.33
N ILE A 46 10.86 -4.37 -17.07
CA ILE A 46 11.42 -3.42 -16.08
C ILE A 46 12.92 -3.61 -15.90
N ILE A 47 13.41 -4.84 -16.04
CA ILE A 47 14.83 -5.17 -15.93
C ILE A 47 15.70 -4.40 -16.94
N ASP A 48 15.16 -4.02 -18.09
CA ASP A 48 15.89 -3.28 -19.13
C ASP A 48 16.24 -1.84 -18.69
N TYR A 49 15.51 -1.32 -17.70
CA TYR A 49 15.65 0.04 -17.16
C TYR A 49 16.45 0.11 -15.85
N LEU A 50 16.88 -1.01 -15.30
CA LEU A 50 17.67 -1.09 -14.08
C LEU A 50 19.14 -1.36 -14.41
N ASN A 51 20.06 -0.69 -13.74
CA ASN A 51 21.50 -0.84 -13.96
C ASN A 51 22.19 -1.55 -12.80
N PRO A 52 23.27 -2.31 -13.06
CA PRO A 52 24.09 -2.83 -11.98
C PRO A 52 24.53 -1.73 -11.01
N GLY A 53 24.37 -1.98 -9.72
CA GLY A 53 24.68 -1.00 -8.67
C GLY A 53 23.47 -0.20 -8.17
N ASP A 54 22.38 -0.15 -8.94
CA ASP A 54 21.13 0.49 -8.49
C ASP A 54 20.51 -0.25 -7.31
N ALA A 55 19.64 0.44 -6.55
CA ALA A 55 18.81 -0.19 -5.52
C ALA A 55 17.35 -0.21 -5.93
N LEU A 56 16.73 -1.38 -5.92
CA LEU A 56 15.29 -1.59 -6.01
C LEU A 56 14.73 -1.77 -4.60
N VAL A 57 13.98 -0.77 -4.11
CA VAL A 57 13.46 -0.76 -2.74
C VAL A 57 12.03 -1.29 -2.73
N ILE A 58 11.82 -2.39 -2.03
CA ILE A 58 10.54 -3.09 -1.92
C ILE A 58 10.02 -3.05 -0.48
N ASN A 59 8.69 -2.97 -0.32
CA ASN A 59 8.02 -3.04 0.97
C ASN A 59 7.58 -4.50 1.22
N ASP A 60 8.19 -5.16 2.20
CA ASP A 60 7.96 -6.57 2.54
C ASP A 60 6.84 -6.79 3.57
N SER A 61 6.05 -5.77 3.84
CA SER A 61 4.88 -5.86 4.69
C SER A 61 3.90 -6.92 4.19
N LYS A 62 3.36 -7.71 5.11
CA LYS A 62 2.40 -8.78 4.85
C LYS A 62 1.03 -8.44 5.39
N VAL A 63 0.01 -8.61 4.55
CA VAL A 63 -1.38 -8.37 4.96
C VAL A 63 -1.83 -9.49 5.89
N ILE A 64 -2.46 -9.11 6.99
CA ILE A 64 -3.13 -10.06 7.88
C ILE A 64 -4.57 -10.30 7.40
N PRO A 65 -5.14 -11.50 7.56
CA PRO A 65 -6.54 -11.76 7.28
C PRO A 65 -7.42 -11.13 8.36
N ALA A 66 -7.40 -9.81 8.39
CA ALA A 66 -7.90 -8.97 9.48
C ALA A 66 -9.42 -8.76 9.44
N ARG A 67 -10.11 -9.21 8.39
CA ARG A 67 -11.57 -9.12 8.28
C ARG A 67 -12.20 -10.39 8.87
N ILE A 68 -12.85 -10.27 10.02
CA ILE A 68 -13.49 -11.37 10.73
C ILE A 68 -14.99 -11.10 10.88
N ILE A 69 -15.79 -12.16 10.71
CA ILE A 69 -17.25 -12.08 10.84
C ILE A 69 -17.65 -12.96 12.02
N GLY A 70 -18.37 -12.38 12.97
CA GLY A 70 -18.86 -13.05 14.17
C GLY A 70 -20.29 -12.69 14.51
N VAL A 71 -20.73 -13.14 15.64
CA VAL A 71 -22.08 -12.90 16.16
C VAL A 71 -22.04 -12.31 17.55
N LYS A 72 -22.90 -11.33 17.81
CA LYS A 72 -23.13 -10.82 19.16
C LYS A 72 -23.65 -11.93 20.05
N GLU A 73 -22.99 -12.19 21.17
CA GLU A 73 -23.43 -13.27 22.11
C GLU A 73 -24.84 -13.05 22.64
N GLU A 74 -25.23 -11.80 22.95
CA GLU A 74 -26.56 -11.48 23.46
C GLU A 74 -27.71 -11.70 22.47
N THR A 75 -27.50 -11.43 21.17
CA THR A 75 -28.62 -11.27 20.22
C THR A 75 -28.47 -12.10 18.96
N GLY A 76 -27.30 -12.73 18.72
CA GLY A 76 -26.98 -13.44 17.49
C GLY A 76 -26.82 -12.54 16.28
N ALA A 77 -26.80 -11.22 16.45
CA ALA A 77 -26.63 -10.29 15.35
C ALA A 77 -25.23 -10.40 14.75
N VAL A 78 -25.17 -10.52 13.42
CA VAL A 78 -23.90 -10.61 12.68
C VAL A 78 -23.19 -9.26 12.72
N ILE A 79 -21.90 -9.31 13.05
CA ILE A 79 -20.97 -8.17 13.10
C ILE A 79 -19.71 -8.54 12.32
N GLU A 80 -19.30 -7.65 11.43
CA GLU A 80 -17.99 -7.68 10.80
C GLU A 80 -17.05 -6.76 11.57
N LEU A 81 -15.87 -7.25 11.93
CA LEU A 81 -14.75 -6.44 12.40
C LEU A 81 -13.62 -6.50 11.37
N LEU A 82 -13.05 -5.35 11.08
CA LEU A 82 -11.82 -5.23 10.32
C LEU A 82 -10.76 -4.64 11.25
N LEU A 83 -9.82 -5.48 11.68
CA LEU A 83 -8.72 -5.08 12.57
C LEU A 83 -7.78 -4.13 11.82
N LEU A 84 -7.39 -3.02 12.47
CA LEU A 84 -6.60 -1.93 11.89
C LEU A 84 -5.25 -1.78 12.57
N ASN A 85 -5.27 -1.37 13.83
CA ASN A 85 -4.08 -1.04 14.60
C ASN A 85 -4.07 -1.81 15.92
N ASP A 86 -2.95 -2.47 16.18
CA ASP A 86 -2.68 -3.09 17.47
C ASP A 86 -2.16 -2.02 18.45
N HIS A 87 -2.88 -1.84 19.56
CA HIS A 87 -2.50 -0.96 20.64
C HIS A 87 -1.73 -1.68 21.76
N GLY A 88 -1.43 -2.96 21.58
CA GLY A 88 -0.84 -3.84 22.58
C GLY A 88 -1.86 -4.38 23.59
N LEU A 89 -1.45 -5.39 24.35
CA LEU A 89 -2.29 -6.06 25.37
C LEU A 89 -3.63 -6.58 24.78
N ASP A 90 -3.60 -7.04 23.54
CA ASP A 90 -4.77 -7.54 22.78
C ASP A 90 -5.85 -6.49 22.53
N VAL A 91 -5.54 -5.21 22.71
CA VAL A 91 -6.44 -4.11 22.37
C VAL A 91 -6.22 -3.67 20.93
N TRP A 92 -7.28 -3.75 20.13
CA TRP A 92 -7.25 -3.43 18.72
C TRP A 92 -8.23 -2.32 18.36
N GLU A 93 -7.76 -1.39 17.53
CA GLU A 93 -8.66 -0.50 16.80
C GLU A 93 -9.18 -1.24 15.56
N CYS A 94 -10.47 -1.18 15.33
CA CYS A 94 -11.11 -1.83 14.21
C CYS A 94 -12.22 -0.98 13.59
N LEU A 95 -12.57 -1.25 12.34
CA LEU A 95 -13.84 -0.84 11.76
C LEU A 95 -14.88 -1.90 12.06
N ALA A 96 -16.00 -1.51 12.69
CA ALA A 96 -17.10 -2.40 13.02
C ALA A 96 -18.30 -2.13 12.10
N LYS A 97 -18.91 -3.19 11.58
CA LYS A 97 -20.06 -3.08 10.68
C LYS A 97 -21.12 -4.13 10.99
N PRO A 98 -22.37 -3.74 11.28
CA PRO A 98 -22.87 -2.38 11.52
C PRO A 98 -22.55 -1.89 12.95
N GLN A 99 -21.76 -0.79 13.07
CA GLN A 99 -21.35 -0.23 14.37
C GLN A 99 -22.54 0.14 15.28
N LYS A 100 -23.64 0.64 14.70
CA LYS A 100 -24.86 1.05 15.45
C LYS A 100 -25.49 -0.07 16.31
N ARG A 101 -25.10 -1.31 16.10
CA ARG A 101 -25.56 -2.47 16.91
C ARG A 101 -24.69 -2.75 18.11
N LEU A 102 -23.60 -2.01 18.27
CA LEU A 102 -22.62 -2.18 19.35
C LEU A 102 -22.84 -1.15 20.44
N LYS A 103 -22.48 -1.51 21.66
CA LYS A 103 -22.31 -0.65 22.83
C LYS A 103 -21.07 -1.14 23.60
N GLU A 104 -20.51 -0.33 24.47
CA GLU A 104 -19.44 -0.76 25.38
C GLU A 104 -19.85 -1.99 26.17
N GLY A 105 -18.92 -2.91 26.35
CA GLY A 105 -19.16 -4.23 26.97
C GLY A 105 -19.85 -5.25 26.06
N THR A 106 -20.20 -4.92 24.81
CA THR A 106 -20.71 -5.92 23.85
C THR A 106 -19.63 -6.95 23.56
N VAL A 107 -19.97 -8.25 23.66
CA VAL A 107 -19.09 -9.35 23.28
C VAL A 107 -19.54 -9.92 21.94
N ILE A 108 -18.58 -10.06 21.03
CA ILE A 108 -18.75 -10.66 19.70
C ILE A 108 -17.93 -11.94 19.67
N SER A 109 -18.54 -13.04 19.25
CA SER A 109 -17.93 -14.37 19.18
C SER A 109 -17.65 -14.75 17.72
N PHE A 110 -16.48 -15.30 17.45
CA PHE A 110 -16.00 -15.73 16.13
C PHE A 110 -15.61 -17.21 16.20
N GLY A 111 -15.97 -17.98 15.16
CA GLY A 111 -15.59 -19.39 15.05
C GLY A 111 -16.01 -20.23 16.25
N ASP A 112 -17.28 -20.14 16.65
CA ASP A 112 -17.84 -20.88 17.80
C ASP A 112 -17.08 -20.65 19.12
N GLY A 113 -16.58 -19.40 19.31
CA GLY A 113 -15.92 -18.99 20.55
C GLY A 113 -14.40 -19.15 20.57
N LEU A 114 -13.78 -19.55 19.44
CA LEU A 114 -12.31 -19.61 19.32
C LEU A 114 -11.63 -18.24 19.51
N LEU A 115 -12.31 -17.18 19.08
CA LEU A 115 -11.90 -15.81 19.29
C LEU A 115 -13.12 -15.00 19.72
N LYS A 116 -12.97 -14.13 20.70
CA LYS A 116 -13.99 -13.16 21.12
C LYS A 116 -13.42 -11.76 21.07
N ALA A 117 -14.28 -10.76 20.88
CA ALA A 117 -13.95 -9.35 20.98
C ALA A 117 -14.94 -8.66 21.93
N GLU A 118 -14.42 -8.03 22.96
CA GLU A 118 -15.18 -7.17 23.85
C GLU A 118 -15.02 -5.71 23.41
N VAL A 119 -16.13 -5.02 23.19
CA VAL A 119 -16.12 -3.60 22.81
C VAL A 119 -15.76 -2.75 24.03
N LEU A 120 -14.62 -2.03 23.93
CA LEU A 120 -14.15 -1.12 24.97
C LEU A 120 -14.64 0.31 24.76
N GLU A 121 -14.61 0.79 23.52
CA GLU A 121 -14.95 2.18 23.18
C GLU A 121 -15.51 2.26 21.76
N ILE A 122 -16.52 3.09 21.54
CA ILE A 122 -17.07 3.38 20.21
C ILE A 122 -16.68 4.80 19.84
N LYS A 123 -15.98 4.95 18.72
CA LYS A 123 -15.56 6.24 18.16
C LYS A 123 -16.39 6.57 16.92
N GLU A 124 -16.15 7.74 16.36
CA GLU A 124 -16.76 8.18 15.12
C GLU A 124 -16.31 7.35 13.90
N GLU A 125 -16.97 7.51 12.78
CA GLU A 125 -16.64 6.91 11.49
C GLU A 125 -16.52 5.37 11.46
N GLY A 126 -17.21 4.68 12.34
CA GLY A 126 -17.18 3.20 12.41
C GLY A 126 -16.01 2.62 13.21
N ILE A 127 -15.14 3.49 13.72
CA ILE A 127 -13.98 3.08 14.54
C ILE A 127 -14.46 2.60 15.91
N THR A 128 -13.94 1.44 16.32
CA THR A 128 -14.29 0.79 17.59
C THR A 128 -13.01 0.22 18.20
N LEU A 129 -12.76 0.46 19.47
CA LEU A 129 -11.73 -0.24 20.25
C LEU A 129 -12.32 -1.52 20.82
N VAL A 130 -11.63 -2.62 20.59
CA VAL A 130 -12.02 -3.94 21.13
C VAL A 130 -10.83 -4.56 21.84
N LYS A 131 -11.12 -5.36 22.87
CA LYS A 131 -10.16 -6.30 23.44
C LYS A 131 -10.42 -7.67 22.87
N LEU A 132 -9.41 -8.27 22.26
CA LEU A 132 -9.47 -9.64 21.78
C LEU A 132 -9.22 -10.61 22.95
N ILE A 133 -10.01 -11.68 23.00
CA ILE A 133 -9.96 -12.72 24.03
C ILE A 133 -9.86 -14.06 23.30
N TYR A 134 -8.77 -14.76 23.50
CA TYR A 134 -8.48 -16.01 22.80
C TYR A 134 -7.43 -16.84 23.55
N GLU A 135 -7.27 -18.10 23.16
CA GLU A 135 -6.16 -18.96 23.57
C GLU A 135 -5.26 -19.26 22.37
N GLY A 136 -3.95 -19.33 22.60
CA GLY A 136 -2.97 -19.63 21.56
C GLY A 136 -2.40 -18.41 20.85
N ILE A 137 -2.21 -18.50 19.53
CA ILE A 137 -1.58 -17.47 18.70
C ILE A 137 -2.63 -16.76 17.85
N LEU A 138 -2.80 -15.45 18.03
CA LEU A 138 -3.80 -14.65 17.33
C LEU A 138 -3.72 -14.82 15.80
N LEU A 139 -2.52 -14.81 15.25
CA LEU A 139 -2.33 -14.91 13.81
C LEU A 139 -2.87 -16.21 13.24
N GLU A 140 -2.67 -17.35 13.92
CA GLU A 140 -3.22 -18.65 13.51
C GLU A 140 -4.75 -18.66 13.53
N LEU A 141 -5.34 -17.98 14.52
CA LEU A 141 -6.79 -17.81 14.59
C LEU A 141 -7.31 -16.92 13.47
N LEU A 142 -6.62 -15.82 13.16
CA LEU A 142 -6.97 -14.95 12.05
C LEU A 142 -6.83 -15.66 10.69
N GLU A 143 -5.81 -16.49 10.50
CA GLU A 143 -5.66 -17.32 9.29
C GLU A 143 -6.82 -18.31 9.13
N LYS A 144 -7.36 -18.82 10.23
CA LYS A 144 -8.50 -19.76 10.24
C LYS A 144 -9.86 -19.08 10.07
N LEU A 145 -10.06 -17.93 10.71
CA LEU A 145 -11.36 -17.27 10.84
C LEU A 145 -11.54 -16.07 9.91
N GLY A 146 -10.42 -15.44 9.56
CA GLY A 146 -10.41 -14.18 8.83
C GLY A 146 -10.36 -14.34 7.32
N THR A 147 -10.63 -13.23 6.66
CA THR A 147 -10.43 -13.09 5.23
C THR A 147 -9.54 -11.89 4.94
N MET A 148 -8.86 -11.95 3.79
CA MET A 148 -8.01 -10.85 3.33
C MET A 148 -8.85 -9.59 3.10
N PRO A 149 -8.52 -8.46 3.73
CA PRO A 149 -9.24 -7.21 3.50
C PRO A 149 -8.88 -6.65 2.12
N LEU A 150 -9.77 -6.81 1.18
CA LEU A 150 -9.62 -6.18 -0.14
C LEU A 150 -10.07 -4.72 -0.09
N PRO A 151 -9.46 -3.84 -0.92
CA PRO A 151 -9.91 -2.47 -1.08
C PRO A 151 -11.39 -2.38 -1.48
N PRO A 152 -12.10 -1.30 -1.11
CA PRO A 152 -13.55 -1.18 -1.32
C PRO A 152 -14.00 -1.17 -2.79
N TYR A 153 -13.10 -0.88 -3.72
CA TYR A 153 -13.36 -0.89 -5.17
C TYR A 153 -13.21 -2.28 -5.81
N ILE A 154 -12.75 -3.29 -5.06
CA ILE A 154 -12.72 -4.70 -5.50
C ILE A 154 -13.97 -5.36 -4.96
N HIS A 155 -14.88 -5.69 -5.84
CA HIS A 155 -16.15 -6.33 -5.52
C HIS A 155 -16.12 -7.84 -5.79
N GLU A 156 -15.22 -8.28 -6.66
CA GLU A 156 -15.04 -9.69 -7.00
C GLU A 156 -14.35 -10.45 -5.86
N LYS A 157 -14.85 -11.65 -5.59
CA LYS A 157 -14.24 -12.55 -4.61
C LYS A 157 -12.99 -13.19 -5.22
N LEU A 158 -11.85 -13.06 -4.53
CA LEU A 158 -10.63 -13.75 -4.96
C LEU A 158 -10.75 -15.25 -4.71
N GLU A 159 -10.55 -16.05 -5.75
CA GLU A 159 -10.44 -17.51 -5.64
C GLU A 159 -9.22 -17.91 -4.80
N ASN A 160 -8.13 -17.18 -4.96
CA ASN A 160 -6.89 -17.38 -4.20
C ASN A 160 -6.47 -16.08 -3.50
N GLN A 161 -6.69 -16.01 -2.19
CA GLN A 161 -6.37 -14.84 -1.37
C GLN A 161 -4.87 -14.48 -1.37
N SER A 162 -3.97 -15.46 -1.61
CA SER A 162 -2.52 -15.20 -1.68
C SER A 162 -2.14 -14.30 -2.87
N ARG A 163 -3.06 -14.10 -3.82
CA ARG A 163 -2.85 -13.17 -4.95
C ARG A 163 -2.83 -11.71 -4.52
N TYR A 164 -3.40 -11.38 -3.35
CA TYR A 164 -3.31 -10.04 -2.74
C TYR A 164 -2.15 -9.97 -1.73
N GLN A 165 -1.06 -10.67 -2.02
CA GLN A 165 0.23 -10.59 -1.32
C GLN A 165 1.36 -10.51 -2.33
N THR A 166 2.41 -9.75 -1.99
CA THR A 166 3.66 -9.79 -2.77
C THR A 166 4.36 -11.14 -2.56
N VAL A 167 5.16 -11.55 -3.53
CA VAL A 167 5.93 -12.81 -3.44
C VAL A 167 7.03 -12.77 -2.39
N TYR A 168 7.32 -11.59 -1.87
CA TYR A 168 8.36 -11.34 -0.87
C TYR A 168 7.79 -10.84 0.48
N ALA A 169 6.46 -10.86 0.65
CA ALA A 169 5.81 -10.45 1.89
C ALA A 169 6.28 -11.29 3.08
N LYS A 170 6.73 -10.64 4.15
CA LYS A 170 7.33 -11.28 5.31
C LYS A 170 6.74 -10.81 6.63
N ASP A 171 6.76 -9.50 6.89
CA ASP A 171 6.42 -8.93 8.19
C ASP A 171 4.91 -8.61 8.28
N TYR A 172 4.19 -9.38 9.08
CA TYR A 172 2.75 -9.20 9.30
C TYR A 172 2.41 -7.89 10.01
N GLY A 173 1.28 -7.29 9.67
CA GLY A 173 0.76 -6.09 10.33
C GLY A 173 0.06 -5.10 9.40
N SER A 174 0.05 -5.38 8.09
CA SER A 174 -0.57 -4.50 7.12
C SER A 174 -2.05 -4.79 6.93
N ALA A 175 -2.87 -3.75 6.84
CA ALA A 175 -4.28 -3.84 6.45
C ALA A 175 -4.48 -3.91 4.93
N ALA A 176 -3.45 -3.56 4.14
CA ALA A 176 -3.47 -3.63 2.68
C ALA A 176 -2.11 -4.02 2.11
N ALA A 177 -2.10 -4.66 0.94
CA ALA A 177 -0.87 -5.01 0.25
C ALA A 177 -0.19 -3.80 -0.38
N PRO A 178 1.16 -3.75 -0.44
CA PRO A 178 1.89 -2.78 -1.25
C PRO A 178 1.78 -3.18 -2.74
N THR A 179 0.69 -2.75 -3.38
CA THR A 179 0.18 -3.33 -4.62
C THR A 179 1.09 -3.19 -5.84
N ALA A 180 1.98 -2.18 -5.88
CA ALA A 180 3.00 -2.07 -6.91
C ALA A 180 3.98 -3.27 -6.90
N GLY A 181 4.13 -3.93 -5.76
CA GLY A 181 4.94 -5.14 -5.63
C GLY A 181 4.27 -6.40 -6.17
N LEU A 182 2.96 -6.37 -6.43
CA LEU A 182 2.22 -7.53 -6.92
C LEU A 182 2.63 -7.95 -8.34
N HIS A 183 3.28 -7.09 -9.09
CA HIS A 183 3.77 -7.37 -10.45
C HIS A 183 5.01 -8.25 -10.48
N PHE A 184 5.78 -8.29 -9.40
CA PHE A 184 7.00 -9.09 -9.35
C PHE A 184 6.72 -10.58 -9.17
N THR A 185 7.56 -11.39 -9.83
CA THR A 185 7.67 -12.82 -9.59
C THR A 185 9.02 -13.12 -8.93
N PRO A 186 9.18 -14.28 -8.25
CA PRO A 186 10.48 -14.68 -7.70
C PRO A 186 11.57 -14.74 -8.78
N GLU A 187 11.23 -15.20 -9.98
CA GLU A 187 12.14 -15.33 -11.11
C GLU A 187 12.63 -13.97 -11.60
N LEU A 188 11.72 -12.99 -11.74
CA LEU A 188 12.07 -11.63 -12.15
C LEU A 188 12.97 -10.95 -11.10
N LEU A 189 12.65 -11.09 -9.82
CA LEU A 189 13.50 -10.55 -8.73
C LEU A 189 14.89 -11.15 -8.76
N LYS A 190 14.99 -12.47 -8.99
CA LYS A 190 16.29 -13.14 -9.11
C LYS A 190 17.07 -12.63 -10.32
N GLN A 191 16.44 -12.46 -11.47
CA GLN A 191 17.11 -11.90 -12.67
C GLN A 191 17.61 -10.47 -12.42
N ILE A 192 16.85 -9.65 -11.68
CA ILE A 192 17.24 -8.29 -11.30
C ILE A 192 18.45 -8.33 -10.37
N GLU A 193 18.46 -9.21 -9.37
CA GLU A 193 19.58 -9.41 -8.45
C GLU A 193 20.82 -9.94 -9.17
N ASP A 194 20.66 -10.94 -10.06
CA ASP A 194 21.73 -11.50 -10.89
C ASP A 194 22.34 -10.45 -11.87
N LYS A 195 21.55 -9.43 -12.25
CA LYS A 195 22.04 -8.28 -13.03
C LYS A 195 22.94 -7.35 -12.20
N GLY A 196 22.98 -7.50 -10.88
CA GLY A 196 23.77 -6.65 -9.97
C GLY A 196 23.00 -5.49 -9.36
N VAL A 197 21.67 -5.53 -9.40
CA VAL A 197 20.80 -4.56 -8.72
C VAL A 197 20.57 -5.02 -7.27
N HIS A 198 20.71 -4.11 -6.32
CA HIS A 198 20.47 -4.40 -4.91
C HIS A 198 18.97 -4.43 -4.60
N ILE A 199 18.45 -5.58 -4.16
CA ILE A 199 17.08 -5.68 -3.64
C ILE A 199 17.08 -5.27 -2.18
N VAL A 200 16.59 -4.06 -1.88
CA VAL A 200 16.55 -3.51 -0.53
C VAL A 200 15.14 -3.64 0.04
N ARG A 201 15.03 -4.25 1.22
CA ARG A 201 13.75 -4.45 1.90
C ARG A 201 13.55 -3.41 2.99
N ILE A 202 12.39 -2.80 2.98
CA ILE A 202 11.86 -1.98 4.06
C ILE A 202 10.49 -2.51 4.44
N THR A 203 10.00 -2.19 5.63
CA THR A 203 8.65 -2.52 6.06
C THR A 203 7.87 -1.23 6.28
N LEU A 204 6.70 -1.10 5.69
CA LEU A 204 5.69 -0.10 6.08
C LEU A 204 4.34 -0.79 6.13
N HIS A 205 3.70 -0.77 7.28
CA HIS A 205 2.37 -1.33 7.46
C HIS A 205 1.32 -0.33 6.96
N VAL A 206 0.70 -0.71 5.83
CA VAL A 206 -0.31 0.12 5.17
C VAL A 206 -1.59 0.10 5.98
N GLY A 207 -2.04 1.27 6.40
CA GLY A 207 -3.33 1.47 7.04
C GLY A 207 -4.49 1.66 6.04
N LEU A 208 -5.73 1.51 6.51
CA LEU A 208 -6.93 1.73 5.67
C LEU A 208 -7.10 3.18 5.21
N GLY A 209 -6.44 4.12 5.86
CA GLY A 209 -6.46 5.51 5.45
C GLY A 209 -6.05 5.76 4.01
N THR A 210 -5.23 4.84 3.44
CA THR A 210 -4.81 4.89 2.04
C THR A 210 -5.99 4.79 1.05
N PHE A 211 -7.11 4.22 1.46
CA PHE A 211 -8.32 4.10 0.63
C PHE A 211 -9.37 5.17 0.91
N ARG A 212 -9.11 6.08 1.86
CA ARG A 212 -10.03 7.18 2.14
C ARG A 212 -9.86 8.27 1.08
N PRO A 213 -10.99 8.81 0.55
CA PRO A 213 -10.91 9.94 -0.36
C PRO A 213 -10.41 11.19 0.36
N VAL A 214 -9.80 12.09 -0.41
CA VAL A 214 -9.46 13.43 0.09
C VAL A 214 -10.74 14.25 0.15
N ASN A 215 -11.15 14.65 1.36
CA ASN A 215 -12.42 15.35 1.61
C ASN A 215 -12.25 16.87 1.79
N VAL A 216 -11.11 17.42 1.38
CA VAL A 216 -10.82 18.87 1.47
C VAL A 216 -10.67 19.45 0.08
N GLU A 217 -11.14 20.70 -0.11
CA GLU A 217 -10.99 21.40 -1.38
C GLU A 217 -9.53 21.84 -1.60
N ASP A 218 -8.89 22.37 -0.56
CA ASP A 218 -7.48 22.78 -0.59
C ASP A 218 -6.59 21.63 -0.11
N VAL A 219 -5.77 21.12 -1.03
CA VAL A 219 -4.83 20.02 -0.79
C VAL A 219 -3.98 20.24 0.47
N THR A 220 -3.54 21.49 0.72
CA THR A 220 -2.66 21.81 1.85
C THR A 220 -3.31 21.60 3.23
N LYS A 221 -4.64 21.48 3.28
CA LYS A 221 -5.41 21.23 4.51
C LYS A 221 -5.66 19.75 4.79
N HIS A 222 -5.24 18.86 3.87
CA HIS A 222 -5.39 17.43 4.08
C HIS A 222 -4.44 16.93 5.16
N VAL A 223 -4.96 16.17 6.10
CA VAL A 223 -4.19 15.52 7.17
C VAL A 223 -4.00 14.05 6.81
N MET A 224 -2.75 13.67 6.55
CA MET A 224 -2.41 12.27 6.29
C MET A 224 -2.47 11.45 7.57
N HIS A 225 -2.98 10.23 7.45
CA HIS A 225 -2.90 9.22 8.50
C HIS A 225 -1.46 8.80 8.74
N THR A 226 -1.21 8.34 9.96
CA THR A 226 0.10 7.84 10.39
C THR A 226 0.23 6.36 10.07
N GLU A 227 1.37 5.96 9.51
CA GLU A 227 1.73 4.57 9.23
C GLU A 227 3.10 4.25 9.81
N HIS A 228 3.23 3.05 10.39
CA HIS A 228 4.47 2.60 11.01
C HIS A 228 5.41 1.97 9.98
N TYR A 229 6.70 2.26 10.10
CA TYR A 229 7.72 1.71 9.22
C TYR A 229 8.98 1.28 9.96
N VAL A 230 9.73 0.41 9.30
CA VAL A 230 11.03 -0.09 9.75
C VAL A 230 12.04 0.01 8.60
N ILE A 231 13.19 0.59 8.89
CA ILE A 231 14.38 0.52 8.05
C ILE A 231 15.47 -0.18 8.86
N SER A 232 15.92 -1.35 8.39
CA SER A 232 16.99 -2.10 9.04
C SER A 232 18.36 -1.43 8.83
N LYS A 233 19.34 -1.82 9.65
CA LYS A 233 20.72 -1.36 9.47
C LYS A 233 21.28 -1.75 8.10
N GLU A 234 21.02 -2.97 7.66
CA GLU A 234 21.45 -3.46 6.35
C GLU A 234 20.87 -2.64 5.21
N ALA A 235 19.55 -2.34 5.27
CA ALA A 235 18.87 -1.51 4.27
C ALA A 235 19.47 -0.10 4.23
N ALA A 236 19.65 0.56 5.39
CA ALA A 236 20.20 1.89 5.47
C ALA A 236 21.65 1.95 4.93
N ASP A 237 22.51 0.99 5.34
CA ASP A 237 23.89 0.92 4.90
C ASP A 237 23.98 0.70 3.37
N THR A 238 23.12 -0.16 2.80
CA THR A 238 23.07 -0.41 1.36
C THR A 238 22.62 0.83 0.58
N LEU A 239 21.55 1.48 1.02
CA LEU A 239 21.03 2.69 0.37
C LEU A 239 22.05 3.84 0.40
N ASN A 240 22.75 4.01 1.50
CA ASN A 240 23.82 5.02 1.59
C ASN A 240 24.95 4.73 0.59
N LYS A 241 25.40 3.48 0.50
CA LYS A 241 26.47 3.08 -0.46
C LYS A 241 26.02 3.32 -1.91
N VAL A 242 24.78 2.93 -2.25
CA VAL A 242 24.22 3.14 -3.59
C VAL A 242 24.25 4.64 -3.95
N LYS A 243 23.76 5.49 -3.04
CA LYS A 243 23.71 6.93 -3.22
C LYS A 243 25.11 7.56 -3.30
N GLU A 244 26.03 7.16 -2.45
CA GLU A 244 27.44 7.61 -2.45
C GLU A 244 28.17 7.20 -3.73
N SER A 245 27.81 6.08 -4.32
CA SER A 245 28.38 5.55 -5.58
C SER A 245 27.76 6.19 -6.83
N GLY A 246 26.76 7.06 -6.68
CA GLY A 246 26.08 7.74 -7.80
C GLY A 246 25.14 6.84 -8.61
N HIS A 247 24.66 5.75 -8.01
CA HIS A 247 23.64 4.89 -8.58
C HIS A 247 22.24 5.31 -8.13
N ASP A 248 21.23 4.84 -8.87
CA ASP A 248 19.85 5.25 -8.67
C ASP A 248 19.14 4.41 -7.61
N ILE A 249 18.23 5.05 -6.88
CA ILE A 249 17.31 4.42 -5.93
C ILE A 249 15.92 4.40 -6.54
N ILE A 250 15.43 3.21 -6.85
CA ILE A 250 14.13 2.95 -7.45
C ILE A 250 13.16 2.47 -6.37
N ALA A 251 12.14 3.26 -6.05
CA ALA A 251 11.11 2.87 -5.11
C ALA A 251 10.04 2.03 -5.79
N VAL A 252 9.63 0.94 -5.17
CA VAL A 252 8.46 0.14 -5.57
C VAL A 252 7.30 0.49 -4.66
N GLY A 253 6.34 1.23 -5.22
CA GLY A 253 5.14 1.71 -4.53
C GLY A 253 5.34 3.02 -3.77
N THR A 254 4.24 3.73 -3.61
CA THR A 254 4.18 5.00 -2.85
C THR A 254 4.52 4.82 -1.38
N THR A 255 4.34 3.62 -0.82
CA THR A 255 4.75 3.25 0.54
C THR A 255 6.26 3.32 0.73
N SER A 256 7.02 2.79 -0.24
CA SER A 256 8.49 2.89 -0.23
C SER A 256 8.95 4.33 -0.34
N VAL A 257 8.32 5.12 -1.21
CA VAL A 257 8.60 6.57 -1.33
C VAL A 257 8.42 7.27 0.01
N ARG A 258 7.25 7.09 0.64
CA ARG A 258 6.93 7.78 1.89
C ARG A 258 7.87 7.40 3.03
N THR A 259 8.27 6.14 3.11
CA THR A 259 9.26 5.66 4.08
C THR A 259 10.63 6.32 3.87
N LEU A 260 11.16 6.22 2.65
CA LEU A 260 12.50 6.71 2.33
C LEU A 260 12.61 8.23 2.44
N GLU A 261 11.63 8.97 1.90
CA GLU A 261 11.61 10.43 1.99
C GLU A 261 11.45 10.92 3.43
N THR A 262 10.66 10.24 4.27
CA THR A 262 10.54 10.56 5.70
C THR A 262 11.85 10.35 6.41
N ASN A 263 12.50 9.20 6.22
CA ASN A 263 13.77 8.89 6.87
C ASN A 263 14.85 9.91 6.49
N LEU A 264 15.02 10.17 5.19
CA LEU A 264 16.04 11.13 4.73
C LEU A 264 15.71 12.59 5.05
N SER A 265 14.44 12.94 5.27
CA SER A 265 14.05 14.28 5.72
C SER A 265 14.41 14.56 7.19
N ARG A 266 14.48 13.51 8.00
CA ARG A 266 14.81 13.57 9.44
C ARG A 266 16.31 13.45 9.70
N HIS A 267 17.01 12.81 8.77
CA HIS A 267 18.43 12.51 8.89
C HIS A 267 19.16 12.94 7.60
N ASP A 268 20.42 13.28 7.68
CA ASP A 268 21.22 13.67 6.50
C ASP A 268 21.56 12.48 5.59
N LYS A 269 21.38 11.25 6.11
CA LYS A 269 21.60 9.98 5.41
C LYS A 269 20.57 8.96 5.85
N PHE A 270 20.42 7.88 5.10
CA PHE A 270 19.58 6.77 5.52
C PHE A 270 20.05 6.20 6.86
N THR A 271 19.12 6.09 7.79
CA THR A 271 19.42 5.71 9.19
C THR A 271 18.48 4.57 9.59
N PRO A 272 19.01 3.53 10.28
CA PRO A 272 18.18 2.47 10.84
C PRO A 272 17.15 3.08 11.80
N GLU A 273 15.88 2.74 11.60
CA GLU A 273 14.81 3.37 12.38
C GLU A 273 13.56 2.48 12.43
N VAL A 274 12.93 2.43 13.60
CA VAL A 274 11.55 1.98 13.80
C VAL A 274 10.74 3.20 14.19
N SER A 275 9.87 3.66 13.31
CA SER A 275 9.19 4.94 13.47
C SER A 275 7.85 4.97 12.72
N SER A 276 7.31 6.15 12.54
CA SER A 276 6.08 6.36 11.79
C SER A 276 6.18 7.54 10.84
N THR A 277 5.37 7.53 9.81
CA THR A 277 5.26 8.62 8.84
C THR A 277 3.81 9.04 8.65
N ASN A 278 3.60 10.34 8.57
CA ASN A 278 2.39 10.99 8.09
C ASN A 278 2.71 11.97 6.95
N ILE A 279 3.82 11.74 6.26
CA ILE A 279 4.26 12.60 5.17
C ILE A 279 3.19 12.67 4.07
N PHE A 280 2.84 13.88 3.69
CA PHE A 280 1.97 14.15 2.56
C PHE A 280 2.78 14.78 1.43
N ILE A 281 2.91 14.03 0.33
CA ILE A 281 3.69 14.44 -0.84
C ILE A 281 2.72 14.89 -1.94
N TYR A 282 2.90 16.13 -2.40
CA TYR A 282 2.15 16.75 -3.50
C TYR A 282 3.04 17.72 -4.28
N PRO A 283 2.64 18.24 -5.45
CA PRO A 283 3.48 19.09 -6.27
C PRO A 283 4.10 20.27 -5.51
N GLY A 284 5.42 20.44 -5.68
CA GLY A 284 6.25 21.34 -4.89
C GLY A 284 7.15 20.63 -3.89
N PHE A 285 6.89 19.35 -3.59
CA PHE A 285 7.77 18.51 -2.77
C PHE A 285 9.10 18.26 -3.51
N LYS A 286 10.20 18.33 -2.77
CA LYS A 286 11.55 18.05 -3.30
C LYS A 286 12.01 16.69 -2.85
N PHE A 287 12.00 15.74 -3.77
CA PHE A 287 12.52 14.40 -3.52
C PHE A 287 14.02 14.42 -3.27
N LYS A 288 14.48 13.68 -2.27
CA LYS A 288 15.88 13.54 -1.88
C LYS A 288 16.32 12.08 -1.83
N ALA A 289 15.38 11.19 -1.57
CA ALA A 289 15.67 9.79 -1.28
C ALA A 289 15.60 8.90 -2.52
N ILE A 290 14.69 9.19 -3.44
CA ILE A 290 14.44 8.35 -4.60
C ILE A 290 14.75 9.07 -5.91
N ASP A 291 15.15 8.28 -6.90
CA ASP A 291 15.38 8.76 -8.28
C ASP A 291 14.22 8.36 -9.19
N HIS A 292 13.67 7.15 -9.05
CA HIS A 292 12.64 6.59 -9.89
C HIS A 292 11.56 5.88 -9.07
N LEU A 293 10.38 5.72 -9.67
CA LEU A 293 9.21 5.11 -9.01
C LEU A 293 8.52 4.09 -9.91
N ILE A 294 8.33 2.88 -9.41
CA ILE A 294 7.40 1.89 -9.94
C ILE A 294 6.11 1.97 -9.14
N THR A 295 4.96 2.15 -9.79
CA THR A 295 3.68 2.30 -9.11
C THR A 295 2.53 1.76 -9.95
N ASN A 296 1.34 1.60 -9.36
CA ASN A 296 0.10 1.36 -10.10
C ASN A 296 -0.51 2.69 -10.56
N PHE A 297 -1.54 2.63 -11.40
CA PHE A 297 -2.38 3.79 -11.69
C PHE A 297 -3.35 4.04 -10.52
N HIS A 298 -3.49 5.30 -10.14
CA HIS A 298 -4.21 5.74 -8.93
C HIS A 298 -5.55 6.41 -9.24
N LEU A 299 -6.44 6.46 -8.23
CA LEU A 299 -7.74 7.13 -8.29
C LEU A 299 -7.61 8.62 -8.60
N PRO A 300 -8.60 9.19 -9.33
CA PRO A 300 -8.77 10.64 -9.39
C PRO A 300 -8.85 11.24 -7.98
N LYS A 301 -8.31 12.44 -7.82
CA LYS A 301 -8.36 13.23 -6.56
C LYS A 301 -7.76 12.54 -5.33
N SER A 302 -6.99 11.45 -5.51
CA SER A 302 -6.34 10.74 -4.39
C SER A 302 -5.01 11.38 -3.98
N THR A 303 -4.58 11.14 -2.75
CA THR A 303 -3.24 11.53 -2.29
C THR A 303 -2.13 10.88 -3.12
N LEU A 304 -2.40 9.74 -3.73
CA LEU A 304 -1.43 8.97 -4.51
C LEU A 304 -1.18 9.58 -5.89
N ILE A 305 -2.22 10.08 -6.59
CA ILE A 305 -2.00 10.81 -7.85
C ILE A 305 -1.27 12.14 -7.59
N MET A 306 -1.49 12.76 -6.41
CA MET A 306 -0.75 13.95 -6.01
C MET A 306 0.74 13.66 -5.81
N LEU A 307 1.08 12.53 -5.17
CA LEU A 307 2.46 12.09 -4.97
C LEU A 307 3.18 11.85 -6.31
N VAL A 308 2.57 11.09 -7.23
CA VAL A 308 3.20 10.84 -8.53
C VAL A 308 3.32 12.12 -9.36
N SER A 309 2.36 13.05 -9.22
CA SER A 309 2.43 14.38 -9.85
C SER A 309 3.57 15.23 -9.30
N ALA A 310 3.95 15.03 -8.04
CA ALA A 310 5.08 15.72 -7.43
C ALA A 310 6.43 15.23 -7.97
N LEU A 311 6.53 13.97 -8.40
CA LEU A 311 7.78 13.41 -8.94
C LEU A 311 8.08 13.87 -10.36
N SER A 312 7.05 14.29 -11.11
CA SER A 312 7.17 14.87 -12.46
C SER A 312 6.54 16.27 -12.47
N THR A 313 5.48 16.40 -13.26
CA THR A 313 4.56 17.54 -13.22
C THR A 313 3.12 17.02 -13.24
N LYS A 314 2.19 17.82 -12.73
CA LYS A 314 0.77 17.49 -12.80
C LYS A 314 0.31 17.26 -14.24
N GLU A 315 0.78 18.10 -15.15
CA GLU A 315 0.43 18.06 -16.58
C GLU A 315 0.91 16.76 -17.24
N ASN A 316 2.16 16.35 -17.01
CA ASN A 316 2.72 15.10 -17.54
C ASN A 316 1.96 13.87 -17.00
N ILE A 317 1.67 13.86 -15.70
CA ILE A 317 0.95 12.74 -15.06
C ILE A 317 -0.49 12.66 -15.56
N LEU A 318 -1.23 13.76 -15.60
CA LEU A 318 -2.61 13.74 -16.11
C LEU A 318 -2.66 13.36 -17.59
N ASN A 319 -1.69 13.80 -18.41
CA ASN A 319 -1.57 13.36 -19.79
C ASN A 319 -1.31 11.85 -19.88
N ALA A 320 -0.38 11.31 -19.07
CA ALA A 320 -0.09 9.88 -19.03
C ALA A 320 -1.34 9.07 -18.60
N TYR A 321 -2.10 9.55 -17.63
CA TYR A 321 -3.32 8.89 -17.17
C TYR A 321 -4.43 8.92 -18.24
N ASN A 322 -4.59 10.02 -18.96
CA ASN A 322 -5.51 10.10 -20.09
C ASN A 322 -5.13 9.13 -21.22
N ILE A 323 -3.83 9.02 -21.53
CA ILE A 323 -3.32 8.03 -22.49
C ILE A 323 -3.59 6.61 -21.97
N ALA A 324 -3.37 6.34 -20.68
CA ALA A 324 -3.65 5.03 -20.08
C ALA A 324 -5.13 4.65 -20.20
N VAL A 325 -6.06 5.60 -20.02
CA VAL A 325 -7.50 5.38 -20.23
C VAL A 325 -7.79 5.08 -21.70
N GLN A 326 -7.26 5.87 -22.64
CA GLN A 326 -7.46 5.68 -24.09
C GLN A 326 -6.92 4.32 -24.56
N GLU A 327 -5.75 3.94 -24.06
CA GLU A 327 -5.08 2.67 -24.38
C GLU A 327 -5.62 1.49 -23.56
N LYS A 328 -6.67 1.71 -22.74
CA LYS A 328 -7.33 0.69 -21.93
C LYS A 328 -6.36 -0.06 -21.00
N TYR A 329 -5.49 0.68 -20.32
CA TYR A 329 -4.75 0.14 -19.17
C TYR A 329 -5.72 -0.24 -18.06
N ARG A 330 -5.33 -1.21 -17.26
CA ARG A 330 -6.04 -1.61 -16.06
C ARG A 330 -5.59 -0.76 -14.87
N PHE A 331 -6.53 -0.34 -14.05
CA PHE A 331 -6.26 0.58 -12.95
C PHE A 331 -6.33 -0.11 -11.59
N PHE A 332 -5.68 0.48 -10.58
CA PHE A 332 -5.60 0.09 -9.18
C PHE A 332 -4.83 -1.18 -8.87
N SER A 333 -5.17 -1.83 -7.72
CA SER A 333 -4.40 -2.88 -7.07
C SER A 333 -4.02 -4.05 -7.96
N PHE A 334 -4.93 -4.49 -8.81
CA PHE A 334 -4.70 -5.58 -9.78
C PHE A 334 -4.52 -5.07 -11.21
N GLY A 335 -4.35 -3.78 -11.35
CA GLY A 335 -4.15 -3.13 -12.63
C GLY A 335 -2.75 -3.31 -13.20
N ASP A 336 -2.44 -2.44 -14.13
CA ASP A 336 -1.14 -2.34 -14.78
C ASP A 336 -0.20 -1.41 -14.00
N ALA A 337 1.05 -1.36 -14.41
CA ALA A 337 2.09 -0.59 -13.74
C ALA A 337 2.52 0.64 -14.55
N MET A 338 3.05 1.61 -13.82
CA MET A 338 3.75 2.77 -14.36
C MET A 338 5.17 2.84 -13.78
N TYR A 339 6.15 3.11 -14.61
CA TYR A 339 7.53 3.41 -14.21
C TYR A 339 7.87 4.84 -14.59
N ILE A 340 8.14 5.66 -13.60
CA ILE A 340 8.51 7.07 -13.74
C ILE A 340 10.02 7.18 -13.55
N LYS A 341 10.76 7.41 -14.66
CA LYS A 341 12.22 7.44 -14.73
C LYS A 341 12.79 8.84 -14.89
#